data_6dc75e3b54a37dc564d15620595c4a68
#
_entry.id   6dc75e3b54a37dc564d15620595c4a68
#
_cell.length_a   1.000
_cell.length_b   1.000
_cell.length_c   1.000
_cell.angle_alpha   90.00
_cell.angle_beta   90.00
_cell.angle_gamma   90.00
#
_symmetry.space_group_name_H-M   'P 1'
#
loop_
_entity.id
_entity.type
_entity.pdbx_description
1 polymer ?
#
loop_
_entity_poly.entity_id
_entity_poly.type
_entity_poly.pdbx_seq_one_letter_code
_entity_poly.pdbx_strand_id
1 'polypeptide(L)'
;MLEDRYRGTESFASGSRVSYLCNPGYTFSQNDRRSITCNEGVWEPLQATCTPKSCGSPGDIMNGYYQGDNTFGSKITFYCNEGYMMVGRNYRLCEVDGWSGQVPTCEVVKCPDIPAIENGEISRLSTDSWEYGMVAKVSCHGDYSLIGERKLICESDGNWNHPFPKCKDVKCLAPDVPNNVYMTSIYKPTYKYQEQISFRCEEGYVMKGDGHIVCGEDSNFSRPPPTCTQRVKCPLPDIPDNVELVSTRNLTYNYKEQISFQCKEGYELNGNNVIVCGEDGNFSPPPPTCTKPPESIPLYQKILYGVLAVVVVIIILLVIGCLYKRYSSGGSGSVFPCLTKNKKGDPESGEAHSNQMKPLAAAEGAK
;
A
#
# COMPACT_ATOMS: atom_id res chain seq x y z
N MET A 1 14.97 58.14 22.82
CA MET A 1 16.12 58.82 23.46
C MET A 1 15.79 60.30 23.66
N LEU A 2 16.53 61.02 24.57
CA LEU A 2 16.42 62.46 24.76
C LEU A 2 16.97 63.16 23.51
N GLU A 3 16.30 64.26 23.06
CA GLU A 3 16.79 65.04 21.91
C GLU A 3 18.22 65.60 22.19
N ASP A 4 19.07 65.66 21.16
CA ASP A 4 20.49 66.01 21.26
C ASP A 4 20.76 67.39 21.88
N ARG A 5 19.83 68.34 21.72
CA ARG A 5 19.92 69.70 22.30
C ARG A 5 19.98 69.71 23.83
N TYR A 6 19.61 68.61 24.48
CA TYR A 6 19.65 68.44 25.94
C TYR A 6 20.83 67.60 26.40
N ARG A 7 21.67 67.11 25.51
CA ARG A 7 22.87 66.35 25.86
C ARG A 7 23.89 67.26 26.56
N GLY A 8 24.34 66.84 27.71
CA GLY A 8 25.32 67.59 28.53
C GLY A 8 24.69 68.61 29.50
N THR A 9 23.36 68.72 29.56
CA THR A 9 22.68 69.52 30.56
C THR A 9 22.58 68.69 31.87
N GLU A 10 23.32 69.17 32.93
CA GLU A 10 23.38 68.44 34.20
C GLU A 10 22.18 68.70 35.11
N SER A 11 21.50 69.82 34.94
CA SER A 11 20.35 70.22 35.76
C SER A 11 19.36 71.05 34.97
N PHE A 12 18.09 70.96 35.36
CA PHE A 12 16.97 71.69 34.71
C PHE A 12 16.18 72.46 35.76
N ALA A 13 15.84 73.69 35.47
CA ALA A 13 15.01 74.53 36.34
C ALA A 13 13.57 74.01 36.39
N SER A 14 12.83 74.31 37.49
CA SER A 14 11.38 74.02 37.54
C SER A 14 10.65 74.74 36.39
N GLY A 15 9.73 74.05 35.71
CA GLY A 15 9.05 74.51 34.49
C GLY A 15 9.80 74.16 33.19
N SER A 16 11.02 73.63 33.24
CA SER A 16 11.74 73.19 32.05
C SER A 16 11.01 72.02 31.35
N ARG A 17 10.97 72.07 30.03
CA ARG A 17 10.37 71.02 29.19
C ARG A 17 11.44 70.38 28.35
N VAL A 18 11.50 69.03 28.38
CA VAL A 18 12.38 68.24 27.54
C VAL A 18 11.58 67.40 26.57
N SER A 19 12.08 67.18 25.37
CA SER A 19 11.48 66.39 24.34
C SER A 19 12.31 65.13 24.07
N TYR A 20 11.61 64.09 23.66
CA TYR A 20 12.16 62.80 23.31
C TYR A 20 11.98 62.51 21.82
N LEU A 21 12.89 61.74 21.26
CA LEU A 21 12.86 61.21 19.93
C LEU A 21 12.85 59.67 20.02
N CYS A 22 12.16 59.03 19.13
CA CYS A 22 12.32 57.59 18.95
C CYS A 22 13.69 57.31 18.34
N ASN A 23 14.20 56.14 18.60
CA ASN A 23 15.41 55.64 17.92
C ASN A 23 15.17 55.55 16.43
N PRO A 24 16.21 55.60 15.59
CA PRO A 24 16.07 55.39 14.13
C PRO A 24 15.29 54.09 13.86
N GLY A 25 14.37 54.14 12.91
CA GLY A 25 13.47 53.06 12.57
C GLY A 25 12.17 52.96 13.39
N TYR A 26 12.01 53.80 14.42
CA TYR A 26 10.80 53.85 15.26
C TYR A 26 10.11 55.20 15.14
N THR A 27 8.80 55.18 15.37
CA THR A 27 7.95 56.39 15.39
C THR A 27 7.08 56.44 16.63
N PHE A 28 6.66 57.59 17.04
CA PHE A 28 5.68 57.72 18.12
C PHE A 28 4.29 57.26 17.68
N SER A 29 3.54 56.73 18.62
CA SER A 29 2.13 56.49 18.44
C SER A 29 1.34 57.78 18.34
N GLN A 30 0.16 57.75 17.63
CA GLN A 30 -0.54 58.99 17.19
C GLN A 30 -0.95 59.93 18.30
N ASN A 31 -1.03 59.65 19.53
CA ASN A 31 -1.48 60.53 20.62
C ASN A 31 -0.45 60.69 21.72
N ASP A 32 0.79 60.33 21.47
CA ASP A 32 1.83 60.31 22.48
C ASP A 32 2.33 61.71 22.82
N ARG A 33 2.47 62.00 24.13
CA ARG A 33 3.18 63.18 24.62
C ARG A 33 4.68 62.95 24.50
N ARG A 34 5.29 63.64 23.54
CA ARG A 34 6.74 63.56 23.22
C ARG A 34 7.62 64.37 24.18
N SER A 35 7.02 65.06 25.10
CA SER A 35 7.75 65.94 26.06
C SER A 35 7.20 65.79 27.46
N ILE A 36 8.07 65.98 28.41
CA ILE A 36 7.76 66.00 29.85
C ILE A 36 8.24 67.31 30.43
N THR A 37 7.60 67.70 31.52
CA THR A 37 7.92 68.96 32.24
C THR A 37 8.47 68.61 33.62
N CYS A 38 9.47 69.37 34.08
CA CYS A 38 10.00 69.30 35.41
C CYS A 38 9.16 70.20 36.35
N ASN A 39 8.44 69.64 37.30
CA ASN A 39 7.65 70.36 38.28
C ASN A 39 8.24 70.16 39.68
N GLU A 40 8.72 71.22 40.31
CA GLU A 40 9.25 71.19 41.67
C GLU A 40 10.33 70.10 41.87
N GLY A 41 11.23 69.90 40.90
CA GLY A 41 12.30 68.93 40.97
C GLY A 41 11.93 67.49 40.58
N VAL A 42 10.68 67.24 40.14
CA VAL A 42 10.18 65.92 39.69
C VAL A 42 9.76 66.01 38.24
N TRP A 43 10.23 65.05 37.42
CA TRP A 43 9.77 64.92 36.05
C TRP A 43 8.42 64.23 35.94
N GLU A 44 7.56 64.81 35.10
CA GLU A 44 6.34 64.06 34.69
C GLU A 44 6.70 62.73 34.05
N PRO A 45 5.91 61.66 34.27
CA PRO A 45 6.17 60.38 33.62
C PRO A 45 6.01 60.51 32.09
N LEU A 46 6.97 59.99 31.34
CA LEU A 46 6.91 59.94 29.87
C LEU A 46 5.77 59.00 29.42
N GLN A 47 4.75 59.61 28.80
CA GLN A 47 3.59 58.90 28.26
C GLN A 47 3.74 58.79 26.71
N ALA A 48 4.81 58.16 26.26
CA ALA A 48 5.07 57.98 24.85
C ALA A 48 5.67 56.58 24.59
N THR A 49 5.20 55.93 23.56
CA THR A 49 5.63 54.62 23.10
C THR A 49 6.18 54.71 21.67
N CYS A 50 7.39 54.24 21.48
CA CYS A 50 7.98 54.14 20.15
C CYS A 50 7.63 52.77 19.51
N THR A 51 6.93 52.80 18.42
CA THR A 51 6.56 51.61 17.62
C THR A 51 7.44 51.53 16.37
N PRO A 52 7.73 50.35 15.84
CA PRO A 52 8.47 50.20 14.61
C PRO A 52 7.78 50.93 13.48
N LYS A 53 8.52 51.71 12.70
CA LYS A 53 8.02 52.42 11.51
C LYS A 53 7.68 51.43 10.40
N SER A 54 6.57 51.62 9.72
CA SER A 54 6.25 50.84 8.52
C SER A 54 7.08 51.29 7.32
N CYS A 55 7.61 50.36 6.56
CA CYS A 55 8.26 50.59 5.27
C CYS A 55 7.26 50.68 4.12
N GLY A 56 5.96 50.50 4.39
CA GLY A 56 4.95 50.47 3.33
C GLY A 56 4.98 49.20 2.48
N SER A 57 4.51 49.30 1.23
CA SER A 57 4.56 48.20 0.28
C SER A 57 6.00 47.82 -0.08
N PRO A 58 6.37 46.53 -0.07
CA PRO A 58 7.68 46.08 -0.52
C PRO A 58 7.87 46.09 -2.04
N GLY A 59 6.82 46.43 -2.79
CA GLY A 59 6.73 46.35 -4.25
C GLY A 59 6.05 45.05 -4.71
N ASP A 60 5.42 45.16 -5.88
CA ASP A 60 4.67 44.07 -6.48
C ASP A 60 5.61 43.16 -7.29
N ILE A 61 5.41 41.86 -7.19
CA ILE A 61 6.11 40.87 -8.01
C ILE A 61 5.09 40.20 -8.94
N MET A 62 5.33 40.28 -10.24
CA MET A 62 4.53 39.56 -11.23
C MET A 62 4.81 38.06 -11.16
N ASN A 63 3.77 37.23 -11.30
CA ASN A 63 3.85 35.75 -11.24
C ASN A 63 4.45 35.23 -9.94
N GLY A 64 4.19 35.96 -8.84
CA GLY A 64 4.68 35.61 -7.53
C GLY A 64 3.93 36.32 -6.41
N TYR A 65 4.39 36.12 -5.21
CA TYR A 65 3.86 36.75 -4.00
C TYR A 65 4.96 36.92 -2.95
N TYR A 66 4.67 37.65 -1.91
CA TYR A 66 5.61 37.79 -0.77
C TYR A 66 4.91 37.49 0.55
N GLN A 67 5.71 37.16 1.56
CA GLN A 67 5.29 36.93 2.93
C GLN A 67 6.22 37.65 3.91
N GLY A 68 5.68 38.15 4.99
CA GLY A 68 6.38 38.84 6.07
C GLY A 68 5.72 40.17 6.43
N ASP A 69 6.20 40.81 7.51
CA ASP A 69 5.72 42.08 8.01
C ASP A 69 6.46 43.25 7.35
N ASN A 70 5.80 44.40 7.31
CA ASN A 70 6.32 45.60 6.70
C ASN A 70 6.88 46.63 7.71
N THR A 71 7.16 46.23 8.94
CA THR A 71 7.67 47.07 10.01
C THR A 71 9.19 47.03 10.08
N PHE A 72 9.80 48.11 10.59
CA PHE A 72 11.24 48.24 10.74
C PHE A 72 11.86 47.00 11.44
N GLY A 73 12.94 46.48 10.85
CA GLY A 73 13.63 45.30 11.29
C GLY A 73 13.05 43.97 10.77
N SER A 74 11.86 44.02 10.15
CA SER A 74 11.23 42.83 9.55
C SER A 74 11.84 42.46 8.20
N LYS A 75 11.76 41.18 7.87
CA LYS A 75 12.17 40.59 6.62
C LYS A 75 10.93 40.11 5.88
N ILE A 76 10.77 40.47 4.63
CA ILE A 76 9.87 39.82 3.71
C ILE A 76 10.62 38.86 2.81
N THR A 77 9.94 37.79 2.39
CA THR A 77 10.47 36.84 1.44
C THR A 77 9.53 36.70 0.26
N PHE A 78 10.08 36.80 -0.94
CA PHE A 78 9.36 36.63 -2.19
C PHE A 78 9.37 35.19 -2.64
N TYR A 79 8.31 34.77 -3.32
CA TYR A 79 8.11 33.44 -3.89
C TYR A 79 7.56 33.61 -5.29
N CYS A 80 8.06 32.81 -6.22
CA CYS A 80 7.45 32.73 -7.56
C CYS A 80 6.36 31.65 -7.57
N ASN A 81 5.37 31.85 -8.40
CA ASN A 81 4.36 30.85 -8.70
C ASN A 81 5.00 29.64 -9.41
N GLU A 82 4.28 28.52 -9.41
CA GLU A 82 4.73 27.34 -10.11
C GLU A 82 5.01 27.62 -11.59
N GLY A 83 6.09 27.04 -12.11
CA GLY A 83 6.55 27.27 -13.48
C GLY A 83 7.30 28.60 -13.69
N TYR A 84 7.64 29.30 -12.63
CA TYR A 84 8.45 30.50 -12.70
C TYR A 84 9.69 30.40 -11.81
N MET A 85 10.81 30.88 -12.29
CA MET A 85 12.09 30.93 -11.61
C MET A 85 12.41 32.33 -11.13
N MET A 86 12.91 32.46 -9.91
CA MET A 86 13.26 33.76 -9.34
C MET A 86 14.62 34.23 -9.85
N VAL A 87 14.62 35.48 -10.35
CA VAL A 87 15.83 36.19 -10.72
C VAL A 87 16.00 37.35 -9.75
N GLY A 88 17.09 37.36 -9.01
CA GLY A 88 17.41 38.32 -7.96
C GLY A 88 17.38 37.75 -6.56
N ARG A 89 17.46 38.63 -5.57
CA ARG A 89 17.45 38.25 -4.16
C ARG A 89 16.01 37.98 -3.70
N ASN A 90 15.72 36.84 -3.14
CA ASN A 90 14.39 36.45 -2.74
C ASN A 90 13.87 37.12 -1.44
N TYR A 91 14.54 38.14 -0.92
CA TYR A 91 14.07 38.85 0.26
C TYR A 91 14.46 40.31 0.26
N ARG A 92 13.72 41.14 1.04
CA ARG A 92 14.05 42.52 1.39
C ARG A 92 13.93 42.70 2.89
N LEU A 93 14.72 43.63 3.44
CA LEU A 93 14.68 44.03 4.84
C LEU A 93 14.07 45.41 4.95
N CYS A 94 13.22 45.65 5.93
CA CYS A 94 12.72 46.97 6.25
C CYS A 94 13.76 47.67 7.12
N GLU A 95 14.49 48.61 6.51
CA GLU A 95 15.56 49.37 7.14
C GLU A 95 15.04 50.78 7.50
N VAL A 96 15.92 51.63 8.08
CA VAL A 96 15.55 53.01 8.51
C VAL A 96 15.01 53.83 7.35
N ASP A 97 15.60 53.70 6.17
CA ASP A 97 15.31 54.49 4.98
C ASP A 97 14.29 53.83 4.04
N GLY A 98 13.76 52.68 4.44
CA GLY A 98 12.81 51.90 3.65
C GLY A 98 13.28 50.51 3.32
N TRP A 99 12.73 49.91 2.24
CA TRP A 99 13.06 48.57 1.84
C TRP A 99 14.46 48.45 1.21
N SER A 100 15.28 47.50 1.71
CA SER A 100 16.60 47.20 1.13
C SER A 100 16.51 46.52 -0.23
N GLY A 101 17.47 46.75 -1.10
CA GLY A 101 17.61 46.09 -2.41
C GLY A 101 16.44 46.36 -3.38
N GLN A 102 16.29 45.51 -4.36
CA GLN A 102 15.26 45.62 -5.40
C GLN A 102 14.26 44.45 -5.30
N VAL A 103 13.06 44.64 -5.86
CA VAL A 103 12.08 43.56 -6.02
C VAL A 103 12.62 42.54 -7.04
N PRO A 104 12.64 41.25 -6.73
CA PRO A 104 13.04 40.23 -7.70
C PRO A 104 11.99 40.10 -8.82
N THR A 105 12.38 39.40 -9.88
CA THR A 105 11.46 39.05 -10.97
C THR A 105 11.24 37.55 -10.99
N CYS A 106 10.04 37.12 -11.38
CA CYS A 106 9.72 35.74 -11.67
C CYS A 106 9.64 35.55 -13.17
N GLU A 107 10.62 34.85 -13.74
CA GLU A 107 10.69 34.55 -15.17
C GLU A 107 10.12 33.18 -15.44
N VAL A 108 9.39 32.99 -16.54
CA VAL A 108 8.83 31.70 -16.93
C VAL A 108 9.97 30.69 -17.16
N VAL A 109 9.80 29.48 -16.60
CA VAL A 109 10.74 28.37 -16.80
C VAL A 109 10.70 27.92 -18.26
N LYS A 110 11.87 27.68 -18.84
CA LYS A 110 12.01 27.24 -20.23
C LYS A 110 12.59 25.81 -20.28
N CYS A 111 12.01 25.01 -21.17
CA CYS A 111 12.52 23.71 -21.49
C CYS A 111 13.52 23.75 -22.66
N PRO A 112 14.44 22.79 -22.76
CA PRO A 112 15.37 22.70 -23.88
C PRO A 112 14.62 22.44 -25.19
N ASP A 113 15.22 22.86 -26.29
CA ASP A 113 14.68 22.60 -27.62
C ASP A 113 14.59 21.10 -27.87
N ILE A 114 13.48 20.70 -28.51
CA ILE A 114 13.29 19.32 -28.92
C ILE A 114 14.16 19.09 -30.17
N PRO A 115 15.05 18.09 -30.17
CA PRO A 115 15.86 17.76 -31.33
C PRO A 115 14.99 17.37 -32.51
N ALA A 116 15.48 17.58 -33.73
CA ALA A 116 14.78 17.15 -34.94
C ALA A 116 14.49 15.64 -34.88
N ILE A 117 13.24 15.27 -35.11
CA ILE A 117 12.80 13.89 -35.11
C ILE A 117 12.92 13.34 -36.54
N GLU A 118 13.81 12.36 -36.71
CA GLU A 118 13.99 11.70 -37.99
C GLU A 118 12.69 11.02 -38.43
N ASN A 119 12.29 11.23 -39.69
CA ASN A 119 11.03 10.72 -40.26
C ASN A 119 9.75 11.17 -39.53
N GLY A 120 9.82 12.32 -38.86
CA GLY A 120 8.69 12.88 -38.14
C GLY A 120 8.71 14.37 -38.13
N GLU A 121 7.68 14.96 -37.58
CA GLU A 121 7.51 16.40 -37.45
C GLU A 121 7.01 16.74 -36.03
N ILE A 122 7.35 17.95 -35.58
CA ILE A 122 6.89 18.52 -34.34
C ILE A 122 5.94 19.65 -34.66
N SER A 123 4.71 19.56 -34.22
CA SER A 123 3.76 20.66 -34.32
C SER A 123 4.13 21.72 -33.29
N ARG A 124 4.62 22.86 -33.76
CA ARG A 124 5.06 23.99 -32.97
C ARG A 124 4.05 25.15 -33.12
N LEU A 125 3.63 25.74 -32.00
CA LEU A 125 3.06 27.07 -31.97
C LEU A 125 4.23 28.06 -32.16
N SER A 126 4.08 29.07 -32.94
CA SER A 126 5.12 29.99 -33.44
C SER A 126 5.86 30.81 -32.37
N THR A 127 6.48 30.21 -31.41
CA THR A 127 7.28 30.84 -30.36
C THR A 127 8.73 30.38 -30.45
N ASP A 128 9.67 31.27 -30.18
CA ASP A 128 11.10 31.01 -30.28
C ASP A 128 11.65 30.11 -29.14
N SER A 129 10.88 29.88 -28.10
CA SER A 129 11.26 29.06 -26.94
C SER A 129 10.11 28.21 -26.43
N TRP A 130 10.45 27.12 -25.77
CA TRP A 130 9.50 26.25 -25.07
C TRP A 130 9.37 26.69 -23.63
N GLU A 131 8.22 27.19 -23.24
CA GLU A 131 7.95 27.68 -21.91
C GLU A 131 7.06 26.73 -21.11
N TYR A 132 7.08 26.84 -19.79
CA TYR A 132 6.27 26.05 -18.87
C TYR A 132 4.81 25.96 -19.34
N GLY A 133 4.28 24.76 -19.33
CA GLY A 133 2.92 24.42 -19.74
C GLY A 133 2.71 24.31 -21.25
N MET A 134 3.71 24.63 -22.08
CA MET A 134 3.62 24.42 -23.53
C MET A 134 3.64 22.94 -23.88
N VAL A 135 2.87 22.58 -24.91
CA VAL A 135 2.72 21.22 -25.41
C VAL A 135 3.26 21.10 -26.82
N ALA A 136 4.25 20.23 -26.98
CA ALA A 136 4.71 19.79 -28.28
C ALA A 136 3.96 18.50 -28.68
N LYS A 137 3.46 18.44 -29.92
CA LYS A 137 2.87 17.22 -30.48
C LYS A 137 3.78 16.69 -31.56
N VAL A 138 4.08 15.39 -31.46
CA VAL A 138 4.92 14.69 -32.42
C VAL A 138 4.08 13.79 -33.30
N SER A 139 4.35 13.82 -34.61
CA SER A 139 3.76 12.90 -35.60
C SER A 139 4.85 12.32 -36.50
N CYS A 140 4.64 11.10 -36.96
CA CYS A 140 5.55 10.45 -37.87
C CYS A 140 5.05 10.54 -39.30
N HIS A 141 5.97 10.61 -40.27
CA HIS A 141 5.64 10.66 -41.68
C HIS A 141 5.25 9.26 -42.20
N GLY A 142 4.32 9.22 -43.14
CA GLY A 142 3.98 8.02 -43.89
C GLY A 142 3.68 6.79 -43.01
N ASP A 143 4.46 5.72 -43.21
CA ASP A 143 4.25 4.43 -42.55
C ASP A 143 5.09 4.24 -41.26
N TYR A 144 5.85 5.26 -40.86
CA TYR A 144 6.63 5.22 -39.63
C TYR A 144 5.74 5.19 -38.39
N SER A 145 6.12 4.38 -37.45
CA SER A 145 5.43 4.22 -36.15
C SER A 145 6.06 5.11 -35.10
N LEU A 146 5.22 5.81 -34.32
CA LEU A 146 5.68 6.62 -33.19
C LEU A 146 6.00 5.70 -32.00
N ILE A 147 7.24 5.77 -31.55
CA ILE A 147 7.72 5.07 -30.36
C ILE A 147 7.94 6.11 -29.25
N GLY A 148 7.20 6.00 -28.18
CA GLY A 148 7.15 6.96 -27.07
C GLY A 148 5.88 7.79 -27.07
N GLU A 149 5.87 8.84 -26.26
CA GLU A 149 4.68 9.67 -26.05
C GLU A 149 4.50 10.70 -27.17
N ARG A 150 3.27 10.80 -27.66
CA ARG A 150 2.90 11.75 -28.74
C ARG A 150 2.92 13.21 -28.29
N LYS A 151 2.67 13.45 -27.00
CA LYS A 151 2.58 14.78 -26.41
C LYS A 151 3.67 14.94 -25.37
N LEU A 152 4.46 15.98 -25.53
CA LEU A 152 5.47 16.40 -24.56
C LEU A 152 5.00 17.70 -23.93
N ILE A 153 5.06 17.80 -22.62
CA ILE A 153 4.67 19.00 -21.85
C ILE A 153 5.92 19.52 -21.16
N CYS A 154 6.18 20.81 -21.30
CA CYS A 154 7.25 21.48 -20.57
C CYS A 154 6.81 21.67 -19.11
N GLU A 155 7.52 21.03 -18.16
CA GLU A 155 7.20 21.07 -16.74
C GLU A 155 7.87 22.23 -15.99
N SER A 156 7.43 22.45 -14.77
CA SER A 156 7.91 23.56 -13.92
C SER A 156 9.37 23.46 -13.49
N ASP A 157 9.97 22.31 -13.64
CA ASP A 157 11.41 22.06 -13.37
C ASP A 157 12.32 22.36 -14.58
N GLY A 158 11.73 22.75 -15.72
CA GLY A 158 12.45 23.03 -16.96
C GLY A 158 12.76 21.79 -17.80
N ASN A 159 12.16 20.64 -17.48
CA ASN A 159 12.30 19.41 -18.22
C ASN A 159 11.02 19.05 -18.97
N TRP A 160 11.14 18.18 -19.96
CA TRP A 160 10.00 17.59 -20.62
C TRP A 160 9.48 16.41 -19.77
N ASN A 161 8.14 16.29 -19.67
CA ASN A 161 7.47 15.23 -18.89
C ASN A 161 7.78 13.78 -19.35
N HIS A 162 8.23 13.60 -20.59
CA HIS A 162 8.60 12.32 -21.17
C HIS A 162 9.86 12.47 -22.03
N PRO A 163 10.61 11.39 -22.25
CA PRO A 163 11.72 11.37 -23.19
C PRO A 163 11.23 11.60 -24.63
N PHE A 164 12.10 12.11 -25.48
CA PHE A 164 11.75 12.42 -26.86
C PHE A 164 11.39 11.15 -27.64
N PRO A 165 10.22 11.12 -28.30
CA PRO A 165 9.79 10.00 -29.09
C PRO A 165 10.63 9.84 -30.36
N LYS A 166 10.56 8.67 -30.98
CA LYS A 166 11.24 8.33 -32.22
C LYS A 166 10.24 7.81 -33.23
N CYS A 167 10.48 8.07 -34.52
CA CYS A 167 9.74 7.47 -35.61
C CYS A 167 10.55 6.34 -36.24
N LYS A 168 10.07 5.11 -36.09
CA LYS A 168 10.73 3.89 -36.62
C LYS A 168 9.84 3.19 -37.64
N ASP A 169 10.46 2.59 -38.68
CA ASP A 169 9.77 1.67 -39.58
C ASP A 169 9.66 0.30 -38.90
N VAL A 170 8.55 0.11 -38.17
CA VAL A 170 8.27 -1.13 -37.43
C VAL A 170 7.30 -1.98 -38.23
N LYS A 171 7.73 -3.19 -38.58
CA LYS A 171 6.93 -4.18 -39.33
C LYS A 171 7.16 -5.57 -38.75
N CYS A 172 6.21 -6.06 -37.95
CA CYS A 172 6.20 -7.44 -37.51
C CYS A 172 5.63 -8.31 -38.62
N LEU A 173 6.34 -9.34 -39.03
CA LEU A 173 5.86 -10.34 -39.99
C LEU A 173 4.75 -11.18 -39.35
N ALA A 174 3.76 -11.60 -40.15
CA ALA A 174 2.73 -12.50 -39.65
C ALA A 174 3.36 -13.74 -39.00
N PRO A 175 2.94 -14.11 -37.79
CA PRO A 175 3.51 -15.28 -37.12
C PRO A 175 2.94 -16.58 -37.72
N ASP A 176 3.73 -17.64 -37.63
CA ASP A 176 3.23 -18.99 -37.89
C ASP A 176 2.20 -19.37 -36.83
N VAL A 177 1.00 -19.74 -37.27
CA VAL A 177 -0.10 -20.12 -36.40
C VAL A 177 -0.06 -21.61 -36.11
N PRO A 178 0.08 -22.04 -34.84
CA PRO A 178 0.11 -23.47 -34.50
C PRO A 178 -1.21 -24.19 -34.83
N ASN A 179 -1.14 -25.52 -34.92
CA ASN A 179 -2.33 -26.35 -35.14
C ASN A 179 -3.41 -26.12 -34.10
N ASN A 180 -4.67 -26.20 -34.51
CA ASN A 180 -5.86 -25.99 -33.66
C ASN A 180 -5.98 -24.58 -33.05
N VAL A 181 -5.18 -23.61 -33.55
CA VAL A 181 -5.27 -22.18 -33.22
C VAL A 181 -5.83 -21.42 -34.42
N TYR A 182 -6.81 -20.56 -34.18
CA TYR A 182 -7.38 -19.67 -35.20
C TYR A 182 -7.07 -18.22 -34.84
N MET A 183 -6.61 -17.47 -35.83
CA MET A 183 -6.51 -16.01 -35.74
C MET A 183 -7.89 -15.40 -35.83
N THR A 184 -8.30 -14.58 -34.87
CA THR A 184 -9.61 -13.90 -34.90
C THR A 184 -9.52 -12.48 -35.43
N SER A 185 -8.34 -11.88 -35.45
CA SER A 185 -8.08 -10.61 -36.11
C SER A 185 -7.89 -10.79 -37.64
N ILE A 186 -8.01 -9.67 -38.37
CA ILE A 186 -7.78 -9.67 -39.82
C ILE A 186 -6.34 -10.03 -40.12
N TYR A 187 -6.11 -11.04 -40.95
CA TYR A 187 -4.79 -11.42 -41.41
C TYR A 187 -4.16 -10.31 -42.27
N LYS A 188 -2.94 -9.95 -41.96
CA LYS A 188 -2.07 -9.05 -42.72
C LYS A 188 -0.70 -9.71 -42.87
N PRO A 189 0.02 -9.53 -44.00
CA PRO A 189 1.40 -10.02 -44.11
C PRO A 189 2.36 -9.35 -43.13
N THR A 190 2.05 -8.10 -42.76
CA THR A 190 2.82 -7.32 -41.78
C THR A 190 1.89 -6.52 -40.87
N TYR A 191 2.32 -6.30 -39.64
CA TYR A 191 1.63 -5.53 -38.59
C TYR A 191 2.51 -4.38 -38.14
N LYS A 192 1.90 -3.21 -37.87
CA LYS A 192 2.59 -2.02 -37.38
C LYS A 192 2.78 -2.10 -35.86
N TYR A 193 3.64 -1.24 -35.33
CA TYR A 193 3.82 -1.09 -33.88
C TYR A 193 2.50 -0.97 -33.13
N GLN A 194 2.39 -1.70 -32.02
CA GLN A 194 1.18 -1.82 -31.18
C GLN A 194 -0.05 -2.45 -31.86
N GLU A 195 0.03 -2.88 -33.12
CA GLU A 195 -1.05 -3.68 -33.68
C GLU A 195 -1.10 -5.04 -32.97
N GLN A 196 -2.31 -5.44 -32.63
CA GLN A 196 -2.59 -6.67 -31.88
C GLN A 196 -3.15 -7.75 -32.79
N ILE A 197 -2.69 -8.97 -32.59
CA ILE A 197 -3.26 -10.19 -33.16
C ILE A 197 -3.94 -10.96 -32.03
N SER A 198 -5.17 -11.40 -32.25
CA SER A 198 -5.94 -12.19 -31.31
C SER A 198 -6.19 -13.60 -31.83
N PHE A 199 -6.17 -14.56 -30.92
CA PHE A 199 -6.29 -15.99 -31.23
C PHE A 199 -7.42 -16.64 -30.45
N ARG A 200 -7.90 -17.76 -30.96
CA ARG A 200 -8.79 -18.69 -30.25
C ARG A 200 -8.39 -20.12 -30.56
N CYS A 201 -8.74 -21.04 -29.69
CA CYS A 201 -8.62 -22.46 -29.97
C CYS A 201 -9.81 -23.00 -30.75
N GLU A 202 -9.58 -24.08 -31.47
CA GLU A 202 -10.62 -24.91 -32.03
C GLU A 202 -11.52 -25.49 -30.93
N GLU A 203 -12.76 -25.80 -31.29
CA GLU A 203 -13.69 -26.41 -30.35
C GLU A 203 -13.16 -27.72 -29.79
N GLY A 204 -13.21 -27.88 -28.47
CA GLY A 204 -12.63 -29.02 -27.78
C GLY A 204 -11.18 -28.86 -27.33
N TYR A 205 -10.56 -27.72 -27.60
CA TYR A 205 -9.20 -27.39 -27.16
C TYR A 205 -9.18 -26.29 -26.13
N VAL A 206 -8.13 -26.27 -25.29
CA VAL A 206 -7.86 -25.26 -24.29
C VAL A 206 -6.59 -24.51 -24.66
N MET A 207 -6.65 -23.21 -24.57
CA MET A 207 -5.51 -22.33 -24.88
C MET A 207 -4.46 -22.38 -23.77
N LYS A 208 -3.21 -22.53 -24.16
CA LYS A 208 -2.03 -22.41 -23.33
C LYS A 208 -1.19 -21.25 -23.87
N GLY A 209 -1.02 -20.21 -23.07
CA GLY A 209 -0.42 -18.93 -23.45
C GLY A 209 -1.48 -17.83 -23.56
N ASP A 210 -1.03 -16.65 -24.04
CA ASP A 210 -1.92 -15.49 -24.16
C ASP A 210 -2.74 -15.53 -25.45
N GLY A 211 -4.02 -15.21 -25.35
CA GLY A 211 -4.93 -15.14 -26.50
C GLY A 211 -4.68 -13.95 -27.43
N HIS A 212 -3.68 -13.12 -27.15
CA HIS A 212 -3.29 -11.99 -27.99
C HIS A 212 -1.80 -11.71 -27.89
N ILE A 213 -1.22 -11.22 -28.98
CA ILE A 213 0.15 -10.77 -29.08
C ILE A 213 0.19 -9.39 -29.73
N VAL A 214 1.17 -8.58 -29.38
CA VAL A 214 1.30 -7.18 -29.83
C VAL A 214 2.63 -7.01 -30.54
N CYS A 215 2.65 -6.29 -31.65
CA CYS A 215 3.86 -5.95 -32.38
C CYS A 215 4.71 -4.93 -31.59
N GLY A 216 5.90 -5.31 -31.19
CA GLY A 216 6.87 -4.50 -30.43
C GLY A 216 7.69 -3.53 -31.30
N GLU A 217 8.43 -2.66 -30.65
CA GLU A 217 9.29 -1.67 -31.34
C GLU A 217 10.52 -2.28 -32.04
N ASP A 218 10.85 -3.51 -31.71
CA ASP A 218 11.95 -4.31 -32.29
C ASP A 218 11.52 -5.09 -33.54
N SER A 219 10.30 -4.85 -34.06
CA SER A 219 9.69 -5.58 -35.15
C SER A 219 9.40 -7.06 -34.85
N ASN A 220 9.35 -7.43 -33.57
CA ASN A 220 8.94 -8.75 -33.10
C ASN A 220 7.65 -8.67 -32.32
N PHE A 221 6.90 -9.75 -32.27
CA PHE A 221 5.76 -9.82 -31.39
C PHE A 221 6.19 -10.02 -29.93
N SER A 222 5.43 -9.43 -29.03
CA SER A 222 5.68 -9.47 -27.57
C SER A 222 5.87 -10.88 -27.00
N ARG A 223 5.23 -11.87 -27.66
CA ARG A 223 5.27 -13.29 -27.29
C ARG A 223 5.01 -14.14 -28.53
N PRO A 224 5.36 -15.43 -28.51
CA PRO A 224 4.93 -16.35 -29.54
C PRO A 224 3.41 -16.56 -29.49
N PRO A 225 2.78 -16.98 -30.62
CA PRO A 225 1.38 -17.38 -30.62
C PRO A 225 1.06 -18.46 -29.58
N PRO A 226 -0.16 -18.49 -29.02
CA PRO A 226 -0.54 -19.50 -28.06
C PRO A 226 -0.58 -20.89 -28.71
N THR A 227 -0.53 -21.92 -27.90
CA THR A 227 -0.78 -23.30 -28.33
C THR A 227 -2.14 -23.77 -27.82
N CYS A 228 -2.79 -24.67 -28.53
CA CYS A 228 -4.06 -25.24 -28.14
C CYS A 228 -3.89 -26.74 -27.87
N THR A 229 -4.17 -27.15 -26.66
CA THR A 229 -4.12 -28.56 -26.23
C THR A 229 -5.52 -29.10 -26.12
N GLN A 230 -5.74 -30.36 -26.50
CA GLN A 230 -7.03 -30.99 -26.39
C GLN A 230 -7.58 -30.87 -24.96
N ARG A 231 -8.86 -30.51 -24.85
CA ARG A 231 -9.51 -30.38 -23.55
C ARG A 231 -9.57 -31.75 -22.87
N VAL A 232 -8.95 -31.81 -21.70
CA VAL A 232 -8.98 -33.02 -20.87
C VAL A 232 -10.42 -33.29 -20.43
N LYS A 233 -10.89 -34.53 -20.63
CA LYS A 233 -12.17 -35.03 -20.15
C LYS A 233 -11.91 -36.28 -19.31
N CYS A 234 -12.55 -36.35 -18.16
CA CYS A 234 -12.54 -37.53 -17.33
C CYS A 234 -13.76 -38.43 -17.71
N PRO A 235 -13.60 -39.71 -18.01
CA PRO A 235 -14.72 -40.61 -18.13
C PRO A 235 -15.39 -40.78 -16.76
N LEU A 236 -16.68 -41.18 -16.77
CA LEU A 236 -17.36 -41.52 -15.51
C LEU A 236 -16.56 -42.61 -14.82
N PRO A 237 -16.15 -42.43 -13.53
CA PRO A 237 -15.43 -43.46 -12.83
C PRO A 237 -16.33 -44.65 -12.49
N ASP A 238 -15.72 -45.81 -12.24
CA ASP A 238 -16.45 -46.94 -11.71
C ASP A 238 -17.03 -46.58 -10.33
N ILE A 239 -18.34 -46.75 -10.19
CA ILE A 239 -19.08 -46.40 -8.98
C ILE A 239 -19.09 -47.65 -8.09
N PRO A 240 -18.47 -47.64 -6.90
CA PRO A 240 -18.47 -48.79 -6.01
C PRO A 240 -19.88 -49.18 -5.53
N ASP A 241 -20.02 -50.42 -5.07
CA ASP A 241 -21.29 -50.92 -4.53
C ASP A 241 -21.80 -50.04 -3.37
N ASN A 242 -23.11 -49.87 -3.33
CA ASN A 242 -23.82 -49.04 -2.33
C ASN A 242 -23.49 -47.55 -2.33
N VAL A 243 -22.74 -47.05 -3.35
CA VAL A 243 -22.52 -45.63 -3.63
C VAL A 243 -23.50 -45.18 -4.68
N GLU A 244 -24.10 -44.02 -4.49
CA GLU A 244 -24.99 -43.36 -5.44
C GLU A 244 -24.40 -42.02 -5.87
N LEU A 245 -24.51 -41.72 -7.18
CA LEU A 245 -24.13 -40.45 -7.76
C LEU A 245 -25.25 -39.42 -7.51
N VAL A 246 -24.92 -38.33 -6.81
CA VAL A 246 -25.87 -37.23 -6.53
C VAL A 246 -25.92 -36.23 -7.67
N SER A 247 -24.79 -36.00 -8.31
CA SER A 247 -24.67 -35.11 -9.46
C SER A 247 -25.22 -35.74 -10.73
N THR A 248 -25.46 -34.91 -11.78
CA THR A 248 -25.93 -35.40 -13.08
C THR A 248 -24.97 -36.44 -13.67
N ARG A 249 -25.50 -37.58 -14.06
CA ARG A 249 -24.72 -38.68 -14.66
C ARG A 249 -24.41 -38.35 -16.11
N ASN A 250 -23.14 -38.04 -16.41
CA ASN A 250 -22.63 -37.85 -17.76
C ASN A 250 -21.62 -38.96 -18.10
N LEU A 251 -21.42 -39.23 -19.39
CA LEU A 251 -20.40 -40.19 -19.85
C LEU A 251 -18.98 -39.63 -19.65
N THR A 252 -18.86 -38.33 -19.75
CA THR A 252 -17.59 -37.61 -19.56
C THR A 252 -17.81 -36.27 -18.84
N TYR A 253 -16.83 -35.86 -18.08
CA TYR A 253 -16.81 -34.62 -17.32
C TYR A 253 -15.61 -33.76 -17.74
N ASN A 254 -15.76 -32.45 -17.75
CA ASN A 254 -14.68 -31.54 -18.11
C ASN A 254 -13.66 -31.39 -16.96
N TYR A 255 -12.45 -30.98 -17.28
CA TYR A 255 -11.44 -30.59 -16.31
C TYR A 255 -12.01 -29.60 -15.25
N LYS A 256 -11.72 -29.87 -13.99
CA LYS A 256 -12.26 -29.19 -12.81
C LYS A 256 -13.75 -29.39 -12.53
N GLU A 257 -14.46 -30.15 -13.34
CA GLU A 257 -15.84 -30.51 -13.04
C GLU A 257 -15.87 -31.46 -11.84
N GLN A 258 -16.82 -31.22 -10.94
CA GLN A 258 -16.96 -31.97 -9.70
C GLN A 258 -18.14 -32.90 -9.80
N ILE A 259 -17.99 -34.10 -9.26
CA ILE A 259 -19.07 -35.04 -9.06
C ILE A 259 -19.17 -35.42 -7.59
N SER A 260 -20.40 -35.59 -7.11
CA SER A 260 -20.69 -35.87 -5.70
C SER A 260 -21.42 -37.18 -5.53
N PHE A 261 -21.12 -37.84 -4.44
CA PHE A 261 -21.62 -39.18 -4.08
C PHE A 261 -22.31 -39.15 -2.74
N GLN A 262 -23.22 -40.10 -2.55
CA GLN A 262 -23.83 -40.48 -1.27
C GLN A 262 -23.89 -41.96 -1.14
N CYS A 263 -24.01 -42.45 0.07
CA CYS A 263 -24.27 -43.87 0.32
C CYS A 263 -25.77 -44.18 0.27
N LYS A 264 -26.12 -45.41 -0.13
CA LYS A 264 -27.45 -45.96 0.06
C LYS A 264 -27.83 -45.98 1.52
N GLU A 265 -29.12 -45.98 1.79
CA GLU A 265 -29.64 -46.00 3.16
C GLU A 265 -29.08 -47.19 3.97
N GLY A 266 -28.59 -46.90 5.17
CA GLY A 266 -27.95 -47.88 6.06
C GLY A 266 -26.44 -48.08 5.86
N TYR A 267 -25.76 -47.30 5.02
CA TYR A 267 -24.32 -47.33 4.81
C TYR A 267 -23.67 -46.00 5.18
N GLU A 268 -22.46 -46.08 5.68
CA GLU A 268 -21.62 -44.90 6.00
C GLU A 268 -20.55 -44.68 4.94
N LEU A 269 -20.32 -43.43 4.58
CA LEU A 269 -19.36 -43.01 3.56
C LEU A 269 -17.95 -43.05 4.13
N ASN A 270 -17.06 -43.74 3.41
CA ASN A 270 -15.62 -43.73 3.69
C ASN A 270 -14.87 -43.13 2.51
N GLY A 271 -14.24 -41.97 2.73
CA GLY A 271 -13.57 -41.17 1.72
C GLY A 271 -14.27 -39.82 1.50
N ASN A 272 -13.88 -39.12 0.42
CA ASN A 272 -14.47 -37.83 0.09
C ASN A 272 -15.76 -38.01 -0.73
N ASN A 273 -16.80 -37.32 -0.33
CA ASN A 273 -18.08 -37.31 -1.04
C ASN A 273 -18.06 -36.53 -2.35
N VAL A 274 -17.00 -35.75 -2.63
CA VAL A 274 -16.80 -35.01 -3.87
C VAL A 274 -15.42 -35.33 -4.42
N ILE A 275 -15.37 -35.61 -5.73
CA ILE A 275 -14.14 -35.79 -6.49
C ILE A 275 -14.12 -34.84 -7.69
N VAL A 276 -12.92 -34.47 -8.16
CA VAL A 276 -12.71 -33.46 -9.18
C VAL A 276 -11.96 -34.06 -10.36
N CYS A 277 -12.38 -33.73 -11.59
CA CYS A 277 -11.66 -34.12 -12.80
C CYS A 277 -10.31 -33.40 -12.89
N GLY A 278 -9.22 -34.13 -12.85
CA GLY A 278 -7.84 -33.65 -12.89
C GLY A 278 -7.32 -33.35 -14.30
N GLU A 279 -6.11 -32.79 -14.37
CA GLU A 279 -5.40 -32.50 -15.62
C GLU A 279 -4.94 -33.76 -16.37
N ASP A 280 -4.84 -34.88 -15.68
CA ASP A 280 -4.44 -36.18 -16.19
C ASP A 280 -5.61 -36.98 -16.82
N GLY A 281 -6.82 -36.44 -16.79
CA GLY A 281 -8.04 -37.10 -17.27
C GLY A 281 -8.63 -38.10 -16.27
N ASN A 282 -8.16 -38.11 -15.03
CA ASN A 282 -8.67 -38.95 -13.96
C ASN A 282 -9.32 -38.10 -12.86
N PHE A 283 -10.23 -38.74 -12.11
CA PHE A 283 -10.79 -38.09 -10.93
C PHE A 283 -9.87 -38.21 -9.72
N SER A 284 -9.73 -37.13 -8.98
CA SER A 284 -8.97 -37.09 -7.74
C SER A 284 -9.78 -36.38 -6.64
N PRO A 285 -9.83 -36.88 -5.42
CA PRO A 285 -9.41 -38.21 -5.01
C PRO A 285 -10.24 -39.34 -5.68
N PRO A 286 -9.91 -40.60 -5.47
CA PRO A 286 -10.72 -41.71 -6.02
C PRO A 286 -12.13 -41.71 -5.42
N PRO A 287 -13.11 -42.35 -6.08
CA PRO A 287 -14.48 -42.46 -5.58
C PRO A 287 -14.53 -43.06 -4.16
N PRO A 288 -15.44 -42.55 -3.32
CA PRO A 288 -15.60 -43.07 -1.97
C PRO A 288 -16.17 -44.50 -1.95
N THR A 289 -16.02 -45.20 -0.85
CA THR A 289 -16.65 -46.48 -0.59
C THR A 289 -17.73 -46.32 0.48
N CYS A 290 -18.74 -47.18 0.42
CA CYS A 290 -19.81 -47.23 1.40
C CYS A 290 -19.77 -48.52 2.19
N THR A 291 -19.53 -48.47 3.48
CA THR A 291 -19.45 -49.62 4.37
C THR A 291 -20.63 -49.65 5.33
N LYS A 292 -21.11 -50.84 5.63
CA LYS A 292 -22.17 -51.01 6.63
C LYS A 292 -21.56 -50.71 8.02
N PRO A 293 -22.15 -49.77 8.78
CA PRO A 293 -21.65 -49.53 10.12
C PRO A 293 -21.68 -50.81 10.94
N PRO A 294 -20.70 -51.05 11.84
CA PRO A 294 -20.70 -52.20 12.71
C PRO A 294 -22.00 -52.20 13.52
N GLU A 295 -22.66 -53.35 13.54
CA GLU A 295 -23.91 -53.48 14.30
C GLU A 295 -23.64 -53.02 15.73
N SER A 296 -24.29 -51.96 16.11
CA SER A 296 -24.17 -51.44 17.47
C SER A 296 -24.69 -52.54 18.44
N ILE A 297 -23.82 -52.98 19.36
CA ILE A 297 -24.21 -53.90 20.39
C ILE A 297 -25.52 -53.41 21.01
N PRO A 298 -26.60 -54.18 20.92
CA PRO A 298 -27.92 -53.76 21.38
C PRO A 298 -27.84 -53.36 22.85
N LEU A 299 -28.58 -52.33 23.23
CA LEU A 299 -28.54 -51.73 24.56
C LEU A 299 -28.68 -52.78 25.69
N TYR A 300 -29.51 -53.84 25.47
CA TYR A 300 -29.68 -54.92 26.44
C TYR A 300 -28.37 -55.67 26.69
N GLN A 301 -27.54 -55.85 25.69
CA GLN A 301 -26.26 -56.54 25.79
C GLN A 301 -25.20 -55.72 26.53
N LYS A 302 -25.22 -54.37 26.31
CA LYS A 302 -24.39 -53.43 27.10
C LYS A 302 -24.79 -53.41 28.57
N ILE A 303 -26.11 -53.48 28.84
CA ILE A 303 -26.66 -53.54 30.20
C ILE A 303 -26.27 -54.89 30.82
N LEU A 304 -26.38 -55.99 30.06
CA LEU A 304 -26.03 -57.34 30.56
C LEU A 304 -24.53 -57.41 30.94
N TYR A 305 -23.64 -56.92 30.11
CA TYR A 305 -22.21 -56.85 30.43
C TYR A 305 -21.92 -55.96 31.63
N GLY A 306 -22.61 -54.81 31.74
CA GLY A 306 -22.51 -53.94 32.90
C GLY A 306 -22.94 -54.61 34.19
N VAL A 307 -24.09 -55.31 34.19
CA VAL A 307 -24.60 -56.05 35.35
C VAL A 307 -23.64 -57.22 35.71
N LEU A 308 -23.15 -57.93 34.68
CA LEU A 308 -22.20 -59.03 34.90
C LEU A 308 -20.90 -58.54 35.56
N ALA A 309 -20.37 -57.36 35.09
CA ALA A 309 -19.18 -56.76 35.68
C ALA A 309 -19.41 -56.38 37.16
N VAL A 310 -20.57 -55.80 37.50
CA VAL A 310 -20.93 -55.41 38.85
C VAL A 310 -21.03 -56.67 39.73
N VAL A 311 -21.68 -57.74 39.24
CA VAL A 311 -21.78 -59.06 39.98
C VAL A 311 -20.40 -59.64 40.24
N VAL A 312 -19.50 -59.64 39.24
CA VAL A 312 -18.13 -60.12 39.42
C VAL A 312 -17.38 -59.27 40.46
N VAL A 313 -17.52 -57.98 40.47
CA VAL A 313 -16.91 -57.13 41.51
C VAL A 313 -17.45 -57.44 42.89
N ILE A 314 -18.78 -57.64 43.01
CA ILE A 314 -19.40 -58.05 44.30
C ILE A 314 -18.87 -59.40 44.77
N ILE A 315 -18.77 -60.41 43.87
CA ILE A 315 -18.19 -61.75 44.21
C ILE A 315 -16.75 -61.55 44.67
N ILE A 316 -15.95 -60.78 43.99
CA ILE A 316 -14.56 -60.54 44.39
C ILE A 316 -14.51 -59.86 45.77
N LEU A 317 -15.33 -58.88 46.03
CA LEU A 317 -15.41 -58.23 47.34
C LEU A 317 -15.87 -59.20 48.44
N LEU A 318 -16.83 -60.06 48.14
CA LEU A 318 -17.29 -61.09 49.08
C LEU A 318 -16.20 -62.15 49.38
N VAL A 319 -15.46 -62.59 48.33
CA VAL A 319 -14.33 -63.50 48.48
C VAL A 319 -13.22 -62.87 49.31
N ILE A 320 -12.90 -61.62 49.02
CA ILE A 320 -11.92 -60.82 49.78
C ILE A 320 -12.40 -60.67 51.24
N GLY A 321 -13.68 -60.36 51.45
CA GLY A 321 -14.27 -60.27 52.78
C GLY A 321 -14.26 -61.64 53.53
N CYS A 322 -14.56 -62.73 52.82
CA CYS A 322 -14.43 -64.11 53.40
C CYS A 322 -12.99 -64.45 53.72
N LEU A 323 -12.04 -64.12 52.83
CA LEU A 323 -10.63 -64.36 53.09
C LEU A 323 -10.11 -63.47 54.27
N TYR A 324 -10.57 -62.22 54.32
CA TYR A 324 -10.24 -61.36 55.46
C TYR A 324 -10.81 -61.89 56.77
N LYS A 325 -12.06 -62.35 56.77
CA LYS A 325 -12.69 -63.01 57.97
C LYS A 325 -11.99 -64.31 58.36
N ARG A 326 -11.48 -65.07 57.39
CA ARG A 326 -10.71 -66.29 57.63
C ARG A 326 -9.30 -66.00 58.16
N TYR A 327 -8.73 -64.86 57.72
CA TYR A 327 -7.41 -64.39 58.22
C TYR A 327 -7.51 -63.77 59.61
N SER A 328 -8.66 -63.13 59.93
CA SER A 328 -8.92 -62.49 61.22
C SER A 328 -9.36 -63.46 62.31
N SER A 329 -9.63 -64.78 61.97
CA SER A 329 -10.12 -65.75 62.92
C SER A 329 -9.09 -66.84 63.30
N GLY A 330 -7.83 -66.63 63.05
CA GLY A 330 -6.73 -67.58 63.40
C GLY A 330 -5.66 -66.94 64.27
N GLY A 331 -5.84 -67.00 65.54
CA GLY A 331 -4.98 -67.07 66.68
C GLY A 331 -3.65 -66.36 66.76
N SER A 332 -3.65 -65.52 67.71
CA SER A 332 -2.63 -65.28 68.75
C SER A 332 -1.16 -65.43 68.43
N GLY A 333 -0.47 -64.39 68.69
CA GLY A 333 1.00 -64.40 68.83
C GLY A 333 1.59 -63.02 68.66
N SER A 334 1.64 -62.31 69.75
CA SER A 334 2.43 -61.16 70.13
C SER A 334 3.69 -60.92 69.31
N VAL A 335 4.01 -59.77 68.94
CA VAL A 335 4.96 -58.88 69.61
C VAL A 335 5.05 -57.57 68.86
N PHE A 336 4.81 -56.51 69.57
CA PHE A 336 5.14 -55.12 69.28
C PHE A 336 6.66 -54.89 69.17
N PRO A 337 7.24 -53.70 68.87
CA PRO A 337 6.64 -52.39 68.64
C PRO A 337 7.32 -51.54 67.55
N CYS A 338 6.73 -50.50 67.20
CA CYS A 338 7.02 -49.10 67.55
C CYS A 338 7.79 -48.20 66.57
N LEU A 339 7.13 -47.13 66.26
CA LEU A 339 7.61 -45.76 66.21
C LEU A 339 8.59 -45.41 65.07
N THR A 340 8.51 -44.32 64.44
CA THR A 340 8.12 -42.91 64.71
C THR A 340 8.08 -42.15 63.37
N LYS A 341 7.08 -41.38 63.18
CA LYS A 341 7.05 -39.92 63.23
C LYS A 341 7.99 -39.13 62.31
N ASN A 342 7.31 -38.29 61.56
CA ASN A 342 7.65 -36.92 61.24
C ASN A 342 8.50 -36.70 59.97
N LYS A 343 8.27 -35.79 59.20
CA LYS A 343 7.63 -34.48 59.21
C LYS A 343 7.87 -33.82 57.81
N LYS A 344 6.87 -33.11 57.35
CA LYS A 344 7.00 -31.82 56.70
C LYS A 344 7.99 -31.59 55.58
N GLY A 345 7.47 -31.01 54.54
CA GLY A 345 8.18 -30.16 53.63
C GLY A 345 7.44 -30.00 52.32
N ASP A 346 6.47 -29.09 52.31
CA ASP A 346 6.16 -28.26 51.12
C ASP A 346 7.34 -27.30 50.85
N PRO A 347 7.39 -26.53 49.81
CA PRO A 347 6.82 -26.62 48.44
C PRO A 347 7.93 -26.32 47.41
N GLU A 348 7.61 -26.31 46.18
CA GLU A 348 7.94 -25.22 45.19
C GLU A 348 8.03 -25.77 43.75
N SER A 349 7.19 -25.18 42.98
CA SER A 349 7.39 -24.43 41.74
C SER A 349 8.19 -25.10 40.63
N GLY A 350 7.60 -25.07 39.47
CA GLY A 350 8.29 -25.29 38.22
C GLY A 350 7.30 -25.37 37.06
N GLU A 351 6.86 -24.26 36.67
CA GLU A 351 6.79 -23.62 35.36
C GLU A 351 6.37 -24.48 34.17
N ALA A 352 5.18 -24.14 33.75
CA ALA A 352 4.63 -24.47 32.44
C ALA A 352 5.28 -23.63 31.36
N HIS A 353 5.93 -24.24 30.40
CA HIS A 353 6.31 -23.59 29.15
C HIS A 353 5.14 -23.56 28.18
N SER A 354 4.56 -22.37 28.05
CA SER A 354 3.65 -21.96 26.99
C SER A 354 4.46 -21.61 25.73
N ASN A 355 4.29 -22.35 24.67
CA ASN A 355 4.76 -21.97 23.34
C ASN A 355 3.76 -21.02 22.69
N GLN A 356 4.10 -19.72 22.68
CA GLN A 356 3.45 -18.71 21.86
C GLN A 356 4.02 -18.71 20.44
N MET A 357 3.17 -18.97 19.48
CA MET A 357 3.39 -18.64 18.08
C MET A 357 3.31 -17.13 17.89
N LYS A 358 4.38 -16.55 17.33
CA LYS A 358 4.44 -15.16 16.84
C LYS A 358 3.88 -15.11 15.41
N PRO A 359 3.06 -14.12 15.06
CA PRO A 359 2.70 -13.87 13.67
C PRO A 359 3.81 -13.09 12.95
N LEU A 360 4.07 -13.48 11.71
CA LEU A 360 4.94 -12.76 10.78
C LEU A 360 4.26 -11.45 10.35
N ALA A 361 4.97 -10.36 10.54
CA ALA A 361 4.63 -9.05 10.01
C ALA A 361 4.94 -8.99 8.50
N ALA A 362 3.97 -8.51 7.73
CA ALA A 362 4.15 -8.13 6.34
C ALA A 362 5.01 -6.86 6.28
N ALA A 363 6.05 -6.89 5.45
CA ALA A 363 6.82 -5.70 5.10
C ALA A 363 6.21 -5.07 3.84
N GLU A 364 5.65 -3.89 4.00
CA GLU A 364 5.39 -2.96 2.90
C GLU A 364 6.73 -2.39 2.44
N GLY A 365 7.04 -2.59 1.17
CA GLY A 365 8.11 -1.92 0.47
C GLY A 365 7.52 -0.90 -0.48
N ALA A 366 7.62 0.36 -0.10
CA ALA A 366 7.39 1.48 -1.00
C ALA A 366 8.53 1.57 -2.02
N LYS A 367 8.18 1.66 -3.28
CA LYS A 367 8.80 2.57 -4.26
C LYS A 367 7.85 2.77 -5.43
#